data_85fe933d4906cde08e6785a9a31c472c
#
_entry.id   85fe933d4906cde08e6785a9a31c472c
#
_cell.length_a   1.000
_cell.length_b   1.000
_cell.length_c   1.000
_cell.angle_alpha   90.00
_cell.angle_beta   90.00
_cell.angle_gamma   90.00
#
_symmetry.space_group_name_H-M   'P 1'
#
loop_
_entity.id
_entity.type
_entity.pdbx_description
1 polymer ?
#
loop_
_entity_poly.entity_id
_entity_poly.type
_entity_poly.pdbx_seq_one_letter_code
_entity_poly.pdbx_strand_id
1 'polypeptide(L)'
;MKKRLYLKLLIGYVIFGILGFILVSTFSSHYTYEYIEDTEVDRLYKEANMIASTYASNYFNEDITVDDLHDSLATLSTYLSSEIWVMNTDGNILINSNASVDMDHLTHIDGFNVADFGSKYYTTGSFYNYYDDTHLTVFSPITINYKVRGYVLIHQPLSVITHHHAHLLNIMYLTLLLIFICATLLLIIIGFEIYIPIRKMIKGADAFAEGNFSYKIPVHKNDEIGYLAASLNYMANELNTLEDDQRKFISNVSHDFRSPLTSIKGYVEAMLDGTIPPEMQEKYLNIIVFETDRLSKLTQSLLELNKY
;
A
#
# COMPACT_ATOMS: atom_id res chain seq x y z
N MET A 1 -4.57 21.92 -17.16
CA MET A 1 -3.97 20.57 -17.08
C MET A 1 -4.77 19.68 -16.14
N LYS A 2 -5.14 18.47 -16.56
CA LYS A 2 -6.01 17.56 -15.81
C LYS A 2 -5.23 16.93 -14.64
N LYS A 3 -5.88 16.78 -13.48
CA LYS A 3 -5.36 16.15 -12.23
C LYS A 3 -4.97 14.64 -12.38
N ARG A 4 -4.35 14.28 -13.52
CA ARG A 4 -4.17 12.87 -13.92
C ARG A 4 -3.18 12.09 -13.06
N LEU A 5 -2.10 12.74 -12.58
CA LEU A 5 -1.07 12.02 -11.81
C LEU A 5 -1.58 11.65 -10.41
N TYR A 6 -2.12 12.62 -9.67
CA TYR A 6 -2.66 12.38 -8.32
C TYR A 6 -3.83 11.39 -8.35
N LEU A 7 -4.70 11.48 -9.35
CA LEU A 7 -5.80 10.54 -9.55
C LEU A 7 -5.29 9.11 -9.82
N LYS A 8 -4.21 8.96 -10.60
CA LYS A 8 -3.59 7.65 -10.85
C LYS A 8 -3.01 7.04 -9.56
N LEU A 9 -2.34 7.86 -8.74
CA LEU A 9 -1.82 7.42 -7.43
C LEU A 9 -2.95 7.00 -6.50
N LEU A 10 -4.04 7.77 -6.45
CA LEU A 10 -5.21 7.45 -5.64
C LEU A 10 -5.89 6.15 -6.10
N ILE A 11 -6.07 5.97 -7.41
CA ILE A 11 -6.62 4.71 -7.97
C ILE A 11 -5.71 3.54 -7.63
N GLY A 12 -4.40 3.67 -7.83
CA GLY A 12 -3.43 2.63 -7.47
C GLY A 12 -3.48 2.27 -5.98
N TYR A 13 -3.62 3.26 -5.11
CA TYR A 13 -3.78 3.07 -3.68
C TYR A 13 -5.07 2.30 -3.33
N VAL A 14 -6.22 2.66 -3.94
CA VAL A 14 -7.49 1.95 -3.72
C VAL A 14 -7.39 0.50 -4.21
N ILE A 15 -6.81 0.27 -5.39
CA ILE A 15 -6.58 -1.09 -5.93
C ILE A 15 -5.71 -1.90 -4.98
N PHE A 16 -4.63 -1.31 -4.45
CA PHE A 16 -3.75 -1.97 -3.47
C PHE A 16 -4.51 -2.36 -2.21
N GLY A 17 -5.37 -1.48 -1.68
CA GLY A 17 -6.23 -1.76 -0.53
C GLY A 17 -7.21 -2.92 -0.76
N ILE A 18 -7.86 -2.95 -1.93
CA ILE A 18 -8.78 -4.02 -2.32
C ILE A 18 -8.03 -5.35 -2.47
N LEU A 19 -6.87 -5.35 -3.13
CA LEU A 19 -6.04 -6.55 -3.26
C LEU A 19 -5.57 -7.07 -1.91
N GLY A 20 -5.14 -6.19 -1.00
CA GLY A 20 -4.76 -6.54 0.37
C GLY A 20 -5.92 -7.18 1.14
N PHE A 21 -7.12 -6.62 1.03
CA PHE A 21 -8.32 -7.17 1.64
C PHE A 21 -8.66 -8.57 1.10
N ILE A 22 -8.65 -8.74 -0.21
CA ILE A 22 -8.90 -10.05 -0.86
C ILE A 22 -7.86 -11.08 -0.39
N LEU A 23 -6.58 -10.69 -0.32
CA LEU A 23 -5.49 -11.57 0.08
C LEU A 23 -5.65 -12.03 1.55
N VAL A 24 -6.00 -11.14 2.46
CA VAL A 24 -6.27 -11.49 3.86
C VAL A 24 -7.55 -12.32 3.98
N SER A 25 -8.61 -11.95 3.27
CA SER A 25 -9.91 -12.63 3.36
C SER A 25 -9.90 -14.05 2.80
N THR A 26 -9.08 -14.33 1.78
CA THR A 26 -9.03 -15.66 1.14
C THR A 26 -7.84 -16.48 1.61
N PHE A 27 -6.65 -16.00 1.33
CA PHE A 27 -5.41 -16.75 1.58
C PHE A 27 -5.12 -16.90 3.07
N SER A 28 -5.13 -15.77 3.80
CA SER A 28 -4.80 -15.79 5.22
C SER A 28 -5.84 -16.55 6.05
N SER A 29 -7.13 -16.41 5.69
CA SER A 29 -8.22 -17.15 6.34
C SER A 29 -8.04 -18.65 6.19
N HIS A 30 -7.74 -19.12 4.97
CA HIS A 30 -7.56 -20.55 4.71
C HIS A 30 -6.39 -21.14 5.51
N TYR A 31 -5.20 -20.53 5.41
CA TYR A 31 -4.02 -21.02 6.12
C TYR A 31 -4.12 -20.90 7.65
N THR A 32 -4.79 -19.87 8.14
CA THR A 32 -5.01 -19.73 9.58
C THR A 32 -5.95 -20.80 10.11
N TYR A 33 -6.99 -21.15 9.35
CA TYR A 33 -7.92 -22.23 9.73
C TYR A 33 -7.20 -23.58 9.80
N GLU A 34 -6.48 -23.97 8.74
CA GLU A 34 -5.70 -25.21 8.72
C GLU A 34 -4.68 -25.28 9.87
N TYR A 35 -3.97 -24.18 10.13
CA TYR A 35 -2.98 -24.12 11.21
C TYR A 35 -3.62 -24.31 12.58
N ILE A 36 -4.80 -23.71 12.83
CA ILE A 36 -5.51 -23.86 14.11
C ILE A 36 -6.02 -25.29 14.24
N GLU A 37 -6.62 -25.86 13.17
CA GLU A 37 -7.13 -27.22 13.18
C GLU A 37 -6.01 -28.23 13.48
N ASP A 38 -4.89 -28.17 12.77
CA ASP A 38 -3.73 -29.04 12.98
C ASP A 38 -3.15 -28.90 14.41
N THR A 39 -3.03 -27.67 14.91
CA THR A 39 -2.53 -27.41 16.26
C THR A 39 -3.44 -27.98 17.32
N GLU A 40 -4.76 -27.89 17.11
CA GLU A 40 -5.76 -28.38 18.03
C GLU A 40 -5.83 -29.90 18.03
N VAL A 41 -5.75 -30.52 16.84
CA VAL A 41 -5.63 -31.97 16.68
C VAL A 41 -4.43 -32.51 17.45
N ASP A 42 -3.23 -31.91 17.26
CA ASP A 42 -2.02 -32.32 17.96
C ASP A 42 -2.11 -32.15 19.48
N ARG A 43 -2.75 -31.06 19.93
CA ARG A 43 -2.99 -30.80 21.36
C ARG A 43 -3.89 -31.87 21.96
N LEU A 44 -5.05 -32.07 21.35
CA LEU A 44 -6.03 -33.04 21.85
C LEU A 44 -5.50 -34.47 21.78
N TYR A 45 -4.69 -34.81 20.77
CA TYR A 45 -4.07 -36.14 20.69
C TYR A 45 -3.08 -36.40 21.83
N LYS A 46 -2.25 -35.39 22.19
CA LYS A 46 -1.34 -35.51 23.34
C LYS A 46 -2.10 -35.72 24.63
N GLU A 47 -3.20 -34.98 24.81
CA GLU A 47 -4.06 -35.14 25.99
C GLU A 47 -4.78 -36.51 26.00
N ALA A 48 -5.34 -36.94 24.85
CA ALA A 48 -5.96 -38.26 24.74
C ALA A 48 -4.98 -39.40 25.10
N ASN A 49 -3.73 -39.28 24.61
CA ASN A 49 -2.69 -40.25 24.91
C ASN A 49 -2.24 -40.23 26.39
N MET A 50 -2.16 -39.05 27.00
CA MET A 50 -1.90 -38.89 28.44
C MET A 50 -3.01 -39.51 29.27
N ILE A 51 -4.28 -39.25 28.91
CA ILE A 51 -5.47 -39.84 29.58
C ILE A 51 -5.46 -41.35 29.41
N ALA A 52 -5.19 -41.87 28.22
CA ALA A 52 -5.14 -43.29 27.93
C ALA A 52 -4.06 -44.03 28.72
N SER A 53 -2.88 -43.44 28.83
CA SER A 53 -1.71 -44.06 29.47
C SER A 53 -1.71 -43.92 31.00
N THR A 54 -2.41 -42.92 31.55
CA THR A 54 -2.39 -42.66 33.01
C THR A 54 -3.72 -43.00 33.65
N TYR A 55 -4.77 -42.23 33.35
CA TYR A 55 -6.04 -42.35 34.05
C TYR A 55 -6.82 -43.64 33.64
N ALA A 56 -7.02 -43.82 32.33
CA ALA A 56 -7.76 -44.97 31.82
C ALA A 56 -7.03 -46.30 32.07
N SER A 57 -5.68 -46.30 31.96
CA SER A 57 -4.86 -47.48 32.27
C SER A 57 -4.99 -47.90 33.73
N ASN A 58 -4.97 -46.95 34.68
CA ASN A 58 -5.17 -47.24 36.13
C ASN A 58 -6.55 -47.81 36.43
N TYR A 59 -7.59 -47.33 35.75
CA TYR A 59 -8.94 -47.86 35.86
C TYR A 59 -9.01 -49.33 35.39
N PHE A 60 -8.47 -49.65 34.24
CA PHE A 60 -8.45 -51.04 33.70
C PHE A 60 -7.53 -51.96 34.50
N ASN A 61 -6.59 -51.44 35.30
CA ASN A 61 -5.79 -52.21 36.25
C ASN A 61 -6.42 -52.35 37.64
N GLU A 62 -7.64 -51.78 37.84
CA GLU A 62 -8.41 -51.77 39.12
C GLU A 62 -7.68 -50.93 40.22
N ASP A 63 -6.82 -49.99 39.84
CA ASP A 63 -6.08 -49.10 40.76
C ASP A 63 -6.93 -47.91 41.23
N ILE A 64 -7.94 -47.52 40.43
CA ILE A 64 -8.88 -46.42 40.72
C ILE A 64 -10.34 -46.86 40.45
N THR A 65 -11.30 -46.19 41.11
CA THR A 65 -12.73 -46.45 40.89
C THR A 65 -13.24 -45.74 39.62
N VAL A 66 -14.41 -46.16 39.15
CA VAL A 66 -15.11 -45.51 38.03
C VAL A 66 -15.41 -44.04 38.35
N ASP A 67 -15.82 -43.74 39.60
CA ASP A 67 -16.14 -42.39 40.04
C ASP A 67 -14.91 -41.49 40.07
N ASP A 68 -13.75 -42.00 40.56
CA ASP A 68 -12.48 -41.26 40.54
C ASP A 68 -12.03 -40.94 39.12
N LEU A 69 -12.20 -41.88 38.17
CA LEU A 69 -11.91 -41.66 36.78
C LEU A 69 -12.84 -40.60 36.17
N HIS A 70 -14.17 -40.74 36.43
CA HIS A 70 -15.17 -39.79 35.94
C HIS A 70 -14.88 -38.36 36.39
N ASP A 71 -14.61 -38.14 37.72
CA ASP A 71 -14.31 -36.84 38.28
C ASP A 71 -13.04 -36.20 37.65
N SER A 72 -12.02 -37.04 37.40
CA SER A 72 -10.81 -36.61 36.73
C SER A 72 -11.11 -36.18 35.27
N LEU A 73 -11.88 -36.98 34.52
CA LEU A 73 -12.28 -36.67 33.16
C LEU A 73 -13.22 -35.45 33.08
N ALA A 74 -14.14 -35.27 34.02
CA ALA A 74 -15.02 -34.10 34.10
C ALA A 74 -14.22 -32.81 34.32
N THR A 75 -13.18 -32.86 35.17
CA THR A 75 -12.27 -31.73 35.35
C THR A 75 -11.49 -31.40 34.05
N LEU A 76 -10.94 -32.41 33.40
CA LEU A 76 -10.21 -32.25 32.15
C LEU A 76 -11.10 -31.77 31.00
N SER A 77 -12.35 -32.28 30.93
CA SER A 77 -13.30 -31.87 29.88
C SER A 77 -13.62 -30.37 29.97
N THR A 78 -13.79 -29.86 31.18
CA THR A 78 -13.99 -28.43 31.42
C THR A 78 -12.77 -27.59 30.97
N TYR A 79 -11.56 -28.05 31.32
CA TYR A 79 -10.33 -27.39 30.94
C TYR A 79 -10.12 -27.38 29.40
N LEU A 80 -10.40 -28.52 28.75
CA LEU A 80 -10.24 -28.68 27.30
C LEU A 80 -11.40 -28.09 26.48
N SER A 81 -12.51 -27.72 27.14
CA SER A 81 -13.75 -27.34 26.46
C SER A 81 -14.21 -28.41 25.46
N SER A 82 -14.12 -29.68 25.88
CA SER A 82 -14.31 -30.86 25.04
C SER A 82 -14.96 -31.96 25.87
N GLU A 83 -15.72 -32.84 25.25
CA GLU A 83 -16.28 -34.01 25.89
C GLU A 83 -15.29 -35.18 25.77
N ILE A 84 -15.07 -35.92 26.86
CA ILE A 84 -14.10 -37.04 26.93
C ILE A 84 -14.83 -38.31 27.20
N TRP A 85 -14.63 -39.31 26.34
CA TRP A 85 -15.16 -40.65 26.51
C TRP A 85 -14.06 -41.68 26.70
N VAL A 86 -14.35 -42.65 27.52
CA VAL A 86 -13.64 -43.93 27.60
C VAL A 86 -14.57 -44.99 27.03
N MET A 87 -14.16 -45.68 25.95
CA MET A 87 -14.92 -46.69 25.25
C MET A 87 -14.20 -48.03 25.29
N ASN A 88 -14.94 -49.12 25.29
CA ASN A 88 -14.37 -50.46 25.08
C ASN A 88 -14.16 -50.73 23.58
N THR A 89 -13.58 -51.90 23.28
CA THR A 89 -13.32 -52.32 21.90
C THR A 89 -14.57 -52.60 21.09
N ASP A 90 -15.73 -52.81 21.76
CA ASP A 90 -16.98 -53.16 21.14
C ASP A 90 -17.86 -51.93 20.83
N GLY A 91 -17.36 -50.74 21.09
CA GLY A 91 -18.10 -49.49 20.80
C GLY A 91 -19.03 -49.03 21.90
N ASN A 92 -18.96 -49.61 23.13
CA ASN A 92 -19.75 -49.14 24.27
C ASN A 92 -19.00 -48.04 25.02
N ILE A 93 -19.66 -46.95 25.33
CA ILE A 93 -19.16 -45.87 26.18
C ILE A 93 -19.19 -46.33 27.62
N LEU A 94 -18.02 -46.50 28.22
CA LEU A 94 -17.89 -46.86 29.65
C LEU A 94 -18.04 -45.65 30.55
N ILE A 95 -17.46 -44.53 30.15
CA ILE A 95 -17.47 -43.27 30.88
C ILE A 95 -17.59 -42.14 29.89
N ASN A 96 -18.52 -41.22 30.18
CA ASN A 96 -18.69 -39.94 29.50
C ASN A 96 -18.46 -38.82 30.51
N SER A 97 -17.52 -37.93 30.29
CA SER A 97 -17.18 -36.83 31.19
C SER A 97 -18.35 -35.87 31.49
N ASN A 98 -19.35 -35.81 30.60
CA ASN A 98 -20.48 -34.86 30.70
C ASN A 98 -21.79 -35.55 31.15
N ALA A 99 -21.77 -36.84 31.34
CA ALA A 99 -22.97 -37.60 31.78
C ALA A 99 -22.68 -38.33 33.08
N SER A 100 -23.74 -38.62 33.87
CA SER A 100 -23.61 -39.46 35.06
C SER A 100 -23.21 -40.90 34.68
N VAL A 101 -22.38 -41.52 35.48
CA VAL A 101 -21.96 -42.90 35.27
C VAL A 101 -23.14 -43.86 35.49
N ASP A 102 -23.51 -44.63 34.46
CA ASP A 102 -24.49 -45.71 34.52
C ASP A 102 -23.89 -46.97 33.87
N MET A 103 -23.39 -47.86 34.71
CA MET A 103 -22.74 -49.09 34.23
C MET A 103 -23.75 -50.18 33.83
N ASP A 104 -25.03 -50.02 34.22
CA ASP A 104 -26.09 -50.97 33.90
C ASP A 104 -26.68 -50.72 32.50
N HIS A 105 -26.60 -49.47 32.02
CA HIS A 105 -27.13 -49.06 30.70
C HIS A 105 -26.06 -48.29 29.88
N LEU A 106 -25.12 -49.04 29.32
CA LEU A 106 -24.06 -48.44 28.50
C LEU A 106 -24.59 -47.97 27.15
N THR A 107 -24.26 -46.76 26.77
CA THR A 107 -24.56 -46.25 25.42
C THR A 107 -23.66 -46.94 24.40
N HIS A 108 -24.25 -47.57 23.38
CA HIS A 108 -23.53 -48.19 22.27
C HIS A 108 -23.51 -47.28 21.05
N ILE A 109 -22.37 -47.18 20.40
CA ILE A 109 -22.22 -46.43 19.14
C ILE A 109 -22.35 -47.40 17.97
N ASP A 110 -23.48 -47.37 17.28
CA ASP A 110 -23.77 -48.25 16.16
C ASP A 110 -22.79 -48.01 15.02
N GLY A 111 -22.17 -49.12 14.51
CA GLY A 111 -21.23 -49.06 13.41
C GLY A 111 -19.82 -48.58 13.75
N PHE A 112 -19.52 -48.39 15.04
CA PHE A 112 -18.16 -47.96 15.44
C PHE A 112 -17.09 -48.96 14.94
N ASN A 113 -16.14 -48.45 14.18
CA ASN A 113 -15.01 -49.23 13.68
C ASN A 113 -13.75 -48.37 13.67
N VAL A 114 -12.73 -48.76 14.44
CA VAL A 114 -11.44 -48.08 14.48
C VAL A 114 -10.77 -47.97 13.10
N ALA A 115 -11.05 -48.91 12.18
CA ALA A 115 -10.54 -48.84 10.81
C ALA A 115 -11.04 -47.61 10.01
N ASP A 116 -12.16 -46.99 10.40
CA ASP A 116 -12.71 -45.80 9.74
C ASP A 116 -11.82 -44.55 9.94
N PHE A 117 -10.99 -44.54 10.99
CA PHE A 117 -9.99 -43.50 11.18
C PHE A 117 -8.76 -43.65 10.26
N GLY A 118 -8.59 -44.81 9.61
CA GLY A 118 -7.50 -45.09 8.69
C GLY A 118 -6.14 -44.90 9.36
N SER A 119 -5.26 -44.12 8.72
CA SER A 119 -3.94 -43.77 9.28
C SER A 119 -3.96 -42.50 10.15
N LYS A 120 -5.09 -41.85 10.28
CA LYS A 120 -5.25 -40.66 11.07
C LYS A 120 -5.77 -41.04 12.45
N TYR A 121 -5.38 -40.28 13.48
CA TYR A 121 -5.84 -40.41 14.86
C TYR A 121 -6.98 -39.44 15.20
N TYR A 122 -7.61 -38.87 14.16
CA TYR A 122 -8.75 -37.96 14.31
C TYR A 122 -9.72 -38.06 13.13
N THR A 123 -10.93 -37.59 13.36
CA THR A 123 -11.97 -37.39 12.34
C THR A 123 -12.75 -36.12 12.64
N THR A 124 -13.37 -35.53 11.61
CA THR A 124 -14.23 -34.35 11.74
C THR A 124 -15.61 -34.69 11.17
N GLY A 125 -16.64 -34.52 11.97
CA GLY A 125 -18.01 -34.85 11.58
C GLY A 125 -18.94 -34.99 12.80
N SER A 126 -20.11 -35.62 12.58
CA SER A 126 -21.14 -35.88 13.61
C SER A 126 -20.85 -37.11 14.48
N PHE A 127 -19.72 -37.70 14.38
CA PHE A 127 -19.29 -38.94 15.03
C PHE A 127 -20.41 -40.01 15.10
N TYR A 128 -20.54 -40.76 14.00
CA TYR A 128 -21.60 -41.79 13.83
C TYR A 128 -23.03 -41.29 14.10
N ASN A 129 -23.32 -40.02 13.76
CA ASN A 129 -24.57 -39.32 14.00
C ASN A 129 -24.96 -39.19 15.48
N TYR A 130 -23.98 -39.26 16.39
CA TYR A 130 -24.25 -39.07 17.83
C TYR A 130 -24.48 -37.58 18.15
N TYR A 131 -23.75 -36.70 17.50
CA TYR A 131 -23.88 -35.25 17.64
C TYR A 131 -24.70 -34.65 16.50
N ASP A 132 -25.53 -33.67 16.81
CA ASP A 132 -26.23 -32.85 15.80
C ASP A 132 -25.28 -31.91 15.10
N ASP A 133 -24.24 -31.42 15.79
CA ASP A 133 -23.24 -30.50 15.31
C ASP A 133 -21.94 -31.23 14.90
N THR A 134 -21.12 -30.54 14.09
CA THR A 134 -19.81 -31.06 13.70
C THR A 134 -18.80 -30.95 14.83
N HIS A 135 -18.15 -32.06 15.15
CA HIS A 135 -17.09 -32.15 16.15
C HIS A 135 -15.76 -32.60 15.51
N LEU A 136 -14.67 -32.10 16.05
CA LEU A 136 -13.35 -32.71 15.89
C LEU A 136 -13.24 -33.81 16.95
N THR A 137 -13.09 -35.05 16.52
CA THR A 137 -12.89 -36.20 17.38
C THR A 137 -11.49 -36.73 17.24
N VAL A 138 -10.76 -36.76 18.34
CA VAL A 138 -9.42 -37.36 18.42
C VAL A 138 -9.49 -38.60 19.29
N PHE A 139 -8.78 -39.66 18.91
CA PHE A 139 -8.78 -40.89 19.70
C PHE A 139 -7.35 -41.38 20.00
N SER A 140 -7.19 -42.08 21.14
CA SER A 140 -6.00 -42.78 21.55
C SER A 140 -6.32 -44.17 22.12
N PRO A 141 -5.60 -45.23 21.72
CA PRO A 141 -5.85 -46.57 22.26
C PRO A 141 -5.34 -46.72 23.72
N ILE A 142 -6.13 -47.38 24.55
CA ILE A 142 -5.74 -47.78 25.91
C ILE A 142 -5.08 -49.17 25.79
N THR A 143 -3.76 -49.20 25.94
CA THR A 143 -2.97 -50.41 25.77
C THR A 143 -2.44 -50.90 27.10
N ILE A 144 -2.84 -52.15 27.50
CA ILE A 144 -2.40 -52.79 28.73
C ILE A 144 -1.87 -54.18 28.36
N ASN A 145 -0.67 -54.53 28.84
CA ASN A 145 -0.01 -55.82 28.55
C ASN A 145 0.03 -56.13 27.03
N TYR A 146 0.35 -55.11 26.22
CA TYR A 146 0.45 -55.22 24.74
C TYR A 146 -0.90 -55.52 24.03
N LYS A 147 -2.05 -55.33 24.75
CA LYS A 147 -3.38 -55.52 24.16
C LYS A 147 -4.16 -54.22 24.28
N VAL A 148 -4.87 -53.87 23.24
CA VAL A 148 -5.82 -52.74 23.26
C VAL A 148 -7.05 -53.19 24.08
N ARG A 149 -7.40 -52.46 25.12
CA ARG A 149 -8.55 -52.71 26.00
C ARG A 149 -9.71 -51.78 25.73
N GLY A 150 -9.43 -50.64 25.09
CA GLY A 150 -10.42 -49.63 24.78
C GLY A 150 -9.77 -48.42 24.13
N TYR A 151 -10.50 -47.35 24.06
CA TYR A 151 -10.10 -46.09 23.46
C TYR A 151 -10.50 -44.92 24.33
N VAL A 152 -9.68 -43.91 24.40
CA VAL A 152 -10.04 -42.55 24.84
C VAL A 152 -10.39 -41.74 23.62
N LEU A 153 -11.56 -41.12 23.65
CA LEU A 153 -11.99 -40.19 22.61
C LEU A 153 -12.19 -38.81 23.23
N ILE A 154 -11.71 -37.78 22.52
CA ILE A 154 -11.97 -36.38 22.90
C ILE A 154 -12.73 -35.74 21.76
N HIS A 155 -13.95 -35.28 22.06
CA HIS A 155 -14.87 -34.64 21.15
C HIS A 155 -14.88 -33.13 21.42
N GLN A 156 -14.36 -32.33 20.50
CA GLN A 156 -14.39 -30.89 20.61
C GLN A 156 -15.36 -30.30 19.59
N PRO A 157 -16.35 -29.48 19.98
CA PRO A 157 -17.20 -28.80 19.01
C PRO A 157 -16.38 -27.94 18.04
N LEU A 158 -16.67 -28.06 16.77
CA LEU A 158 -15.94 -27.28 15.72
C LEU A 158 -16.14 -25.75 15.90
N SER A 159 -17.20 -25.36 16.61
CA SER A 159 -17.47 -23.97 17.00
C SER A 159 -16.33 -23.35 17.82
N VAL A 160 -15.60 -24.13 18.63
CA VAL A 160 -14.44 -23.66 19.40
C VAL A 160 -13.33 -23.24 18.45
N ILE A 161 -13.01 -24.09 17.48
CA ILE A 161 -11.97 -23.84 16.45
C ILE A 161 -12.37 -22.63 15.59
N THR A 162 -13.62 -22.58 15.14
CA THR A 162 -14.10 -21.45 14.32
C THR A 162 -14.15 -20.14 15.08
N HIS A 163 -14.42 -20.16 16.38
CA HIS A 163 -14.35 -18.98 17.23
C HIS A 163 -12.92 -18.44 17.35
N HIS A 164 -11.93 -19.31 17.60
CA HIS A 164 -10.53 -18.93 17.65
C HIS A 164 -10.05 -18.37 16.30
N HIS A 165 -10.43 -19.02 15.20
CA HIS A 165 -10.16 -18.55 13.84
C HIS A 165 -10.76 -17.15 13.58
N ALA A 166 -12.04 -16.93 13.91
CA ALA A 166 -12.71 -15.64 13.75
C ALA A 166 -12.03 -14.53 14.57
N HIS A 167 -11.59 -14.85 15.78
CA HIS A 167 -10.87 -13.90 16.63
C HIS A 167 -9.53 -13.46 16.00
N LEU A 168 -8.75 -14.41 15.49
CA LEU A 168 -7.50 -14.10 14.78
C LEU A 168 -7.74 -13.29 13.50
N LEU A 169 -8.76 -13.65 12.72
CA LEU A 169 -9.14 -12.88 11.53
C LEU A 169 -9.52 -11.44 11.87
N ASN A 170 -10.27 -11.22 12.97
CA ASN A 170 -10.61 -9.86 13.39
C ASN A 170 -9.38 -9.02 13.73
N ILE A 171 -8.37 -9.60 14.38
CA ILE A 171 -7.09 -8.94 14.64
C ILE A 171 -6.39 -8.59 13.32
N MET A 172 -6.38 -9.50 12.35
CA MET A 172 -5.77 -9.28 11.03
C MET A 172 -6.51 -8.18 10.25
N TYR A 173 -7.84 -8.14 10.26
CA TYR A 173 -8.61 -7.07 9.64
C TYR A 173 -8.39 -5.72 10.33
N LEU A 174 -8.29 -5.69 11.66
CA LEU A 174 -7.99 -4.48 12.40
C LEU A 174 -6.60 -3.93 12.05
N THR A 175 -5.59 -4.80 11.97
CA THR A 175 -4.24 -4.41 11.57
C THR A 175 -4.20 -3.90 10.13
N LEU A 176 -4.91 -4.57 9.20
CA LEU A 176 -5.03 -4.12 7.81
C LEU A 176 -5.68 -2.73 7.72
N LEU A 177 -6.76 -2.50 8.47
CA LEU A 177 -7.43 -1.20 8.55
C LEU A 177 -6.48 -0.11 9.04
N LEU A 178 -5.69 -0.40 10.07
CA LEU A 178 -4.74 0.55 10.64
C LEU A 178 -3.62 0.91 9.65
N ILE A 179 -3.09 -0.09 8.94
CA ILE A 179 -2.12 0.11 7.85
C ILE A 179 -2.74 0.98 6.74
N PHE A 180 -4.00 0.73 6.37
CA PHE A 180 -4.69 1.50 5.35
C PHE A 180 -4.88 2.96 5.76
N ILE A 181 -5.21 3.24 7.02
CA ILE A 181 -5.30 4.59 7.57
C ILE A 181 -3.94 5.29 7.52
N CYS A 182 -2.87 4.62 7.99
CA CYS A 182 -1.51 5.18 7.95
C CYS A 182 -1.06 5.49 6.51
N ALA A 183 -1.34 4.60 5.57
CA ALA A 183 -1.02 4.81 4.15
C ALA A 183 -1.82 5.98 3.55
N THR A 184 -3.08 6.17 3.97
CA THR A 184 -3.90 7.33 3.56
C THR A 184 -3.29 8.64 4.06
N LEU A 185 -2.88 8.69 5.32
CA LEU A 185 -2.21 9.88 5.89
C LEU A 185 -0.93 10.21 5.14
N LEU A 186 -0.13 9.20 4.82
CA LEU A 186 1.10 9.36 4.04
C LEU A 186 0.81 9.89 2.64
N LEU A 187 -0.23 9.39 1.96
CA LEU A 187 -0.65 9.89 0.65
C LEU A 187 -1.09 11.35 0.69
N ILE A 188 -1.77 11.77 1.76
CA ILE A 188 -2.14 13.16 1.99
C ILE A 188 -0.88 14.04 2.16
N ILE A 189 0.09 13.60 2.96
CA ILE A 189 1.36 14.30 3.17
C ILE A 189 2.10 14.47 1.83
N ILE A 190 2.23 13.42 1.03
CA ILE A 190 2.84 13.46 -0.31
C ILE A 190 2.09 14.47 -1.20
N GLY A 191 0.76 14.52 -1.11
CA GLY A 191 -0.05 15.50 -1.82
C GLY A 191 0.32 16.94 -1.50
N PHE A 192 0.48 17.27 -0.23
CA PHE A 192 0.82 18.61 0.23
C PHE A 192 2.32 18.95 0.02
N GLU A 193 3.20 18.01 0.33
CA GLU A 193 4.64 18.26 0.34
C GLU A 193 5.28 18.20 -1.05
N ILE A 194 4.74 17.39 -1.96
CA ILE A 194 5.35 17.15 -3.27
C ILE A 194 4.43 17.60 -4.40
N TYR A 195 3.19 17.09 -4.46
CA TYR A 195 2.33 17.31 -5.62
C TYR A 195 1.93 18.76 -5.82
N ILE A 196 1.53 19.47 -4.74
CA ILE A 196 1.10 20.89 -4.81
C ILE A 196 2.27 21.79 -5.26
N PRO A 197 3.48 21.72 -4.66
CA PRO A 197 4.63 22.49 -5.13
C PRO A 197 5.00 22.23 -6.58
N ILE A 198 5.09 20.96 -7.01
CA ILE A 198 5.37 20.62 -8.41
C ILE A 198 4.34 21.26 -9.35
N ARG A 199 3.07 21.24 -8.99
CA ARG A 199 2.03 21.87 -9.80
C ARG A 199 2.16 23.40 -9.91
N LYS A 200 2.67 24.06 -8.84
CA LYS A 200 2.99 25.48 -8.88
C LYS A 200 4.15 25.78 -9.82
N MET A 201 5.19 24.91 -9.83
CA MET A 201 6.31 25.03 -10.74
C MET A 201 5.90 24.82 -12.21
N ILE A 202 5.05 23.85 -12.49
CA ILE A 202 4.50 23.65 -13.84
C ILE A 202 3.75 24.90 -14.33
N LYS A 203 2.92 25.52 -13.46
CA LYS A 203 2.24 26.76 -13.81
C LYS A 203 3.22 27.92 -14.09
N GLY A 204 4.30 28.00 -13.33
CA GLY A 204 5.35 28.97 -13.58
C GLY A 204 6.05 28.74 -14.92
N ALA A 205 6.40 27.47 -15.22
CA ALA A 205 6.99 27.10 -16.49
C ALA A 205 6.07 27.40 -17.70
N ASP A 206 4.75 27.14 -17.55
CA ASP A 206 3.74 27.50 -18.56
C ASP A 206 3.73 29.03 -18.78
N ALA A 207 3.75 29.84 -17.70
CA ALA A 207 3.82 31.30 -17.80
C ALA A 207 5.11 31.79 -18.49
N PHE A 208 6.25 31.17 -18.18
CA PHE A 208 7.53 31.50 -18.84
C PHE A 208 7.50 31.15 -20.33
N ALA A 209 6.90 30.03 -20.71
CA ALA A 209 6.71 29.66 -22.11
C ALA A 209 5.80 30.63 -22.90
N GLU A 210 4.88 31.31 -22.21
CA GLU A 210 4.04 32.37 -22.77
C GLU A 210 4.73 33.76 -22.80
N GLY A 211 5.99 33.85 -22.38
CA GLY A 211 6.76 35.10 -22.33
C GLY A 211 6.55 35.93 -21.05
N ASN A 212 5.79 35.45 -20.09
CA ASN A 212 5.59 36.13 -18.81
C ASN A 212 6.69 35.76 -17.79
N PHE A 213 7.87 36.32 -17.99
CA PHE A 213 9.04 36.10 -17.12
C PHE A 213 8.93 36.83 -15.77
N SER A 214 8.00 37.77 -15.62
CA SER A 214 7.75 38.46 -14.35
C SER A 214 7.00 37.60 -13.34
N TYR A 215 6.41 36.48 -13.75
CA TYR A 215 5.74 35.55 -12.84
C TYR A 215 6.74 34.96 -11.85
N LYS A 216 6.36 34.88 -10.54
CA LYS A 216 7.18 34.25 -9.51
C LYS A 216 6.51 32.96 -9.04
N ILE A 217 7.25 31.85 -9.08
CA ILE A 217 6.80 30.57 -8.55
C ILE A 217 6.76 30.67 -7.03
N PRO A 218 5.56 30.53 -6.37
CA PRO A 218 5.42 30.74 -4.94
C PRO A 218 5.72 29.44 -4.17
N VAL A 219 6.96 29.00 -4.19
CA VAL A 219 7.44 27.84 -3.45
C VAL A 219 8.63 28.27 -2.60
N HIS A 220 8.46 28.20 -1.29
CA HIS A 220 9.49 28.60 -0.31
C HIS A 220 9.73 27.39 0.61
N LYS A 221 10.65 26.53 0.22
CA LYS A 221 11.07 25.34 0.97
C LYS A 221 12.61 25.29 1.00
N ASN A 222 13.16 24.65 2.02
CA ASN A 222 14.59 24.45 2.18
C ASN A 222 15.02 23.02 1.79
N ASP A 223 14.34 22.46 0.78
CA ASP A 223 14.57 21.12 0.23
C ASP A 223 14.87 21.22 -1.28
N GLU A 224 15.02 20.08 -1.95
CA GLU A 224 15.28 19.98 -3.39
C GLU A 224 14.15 20.61 -4.23
N ILE A 225 12.91 20.56 -3.72
CA ILE A 225 11.73 21.18 -4.35
C ILE A 225 11.85 22.71 -4.30
N GLY A 226 12.28 23.25 -3.15
CA GLY A 226 12.54 24.66 -2.99
C GLY A 226 13.69 25.15 -3.85
N TYR A 227 14.78 24.37 -3.90
CA TYR A 227 15.93 24.67 -4.77
C TYR A 227 15.54 24.70 -6.25
N LEU A 228 14.75 23.73 -6.72
CA LEU A 228 14.28 23.70 -8.11
C LEU A 228 13.40 24.92 -8.44
N ALA A 229 12.51 25.30 -7.52
CA ALA A 229 11.68 26.50 -7.70
C ALA A 229 12.52 27.80 -7.75
N ALA A 230 13.53 27.90 -6.91
CA ALA A 230 14.47 29.02 -6.91
C ALA A 230 15.26 29.10 -8.23
N SER A 231 15.75 27.97 -8.72
CA SER A 231 16.47 27.88 -9.99
C SER A 231 15.61 28.28 -11.20
N LEU A 232 14.33 27.85 -11.23
CA LEU A 232 13.39 28.28 -12.25
C LEU A 232 13.09 29.78 -12.18
N ASN A 233 12.91 30.33 -10.99
CA ASN A 233 12.73 31.79 -10.80
C ASN A 233 13.96 32.59 -11.21
N TYR A 234 15.16 32.08 -10.92
CA TYR A 234 16.41 32.69 -11.37
C TYR A 234 16.51 32.71 -12.90
N MET A 235 16.25 31.56 -13.54
CA MET A 235 16.24 31.47 -15.02
C MET A 235 15.23 32.45 -15.65
N ALA A 236 14.03 32.58 -15.08
CA ALA A 236 13.04 33.55 -15.55
C ALA A 236 13.53 34.99 -15.42
N ASN A 237 14.23 35.31 -14.34
CA ASN A 237 14.80 36.63 -14.15
C ASN A 237 15.90 36.94 -15.20
N GLU A 238 16.78 36.00 -15.52
CA GLU A 238 17.79 36.16 -16.57
C GLU A 238 17.15 36.38 -17.95
N LEU A 239 16.07 35.58 -18.26
CA LEU A 239 15.31 35.74 -19.49
C LEU A 239 14.62 37.12 -19.58
N ASN A 240 14.08 37.61 -18.49
CA ASN A 240 13.47 38.95 -18.44
C ASN A 240 14.49 40.05 -18.67
N THR A 241 15.67 39.93 -18.08
CA THR A 241 16.78 40.89 -18.28
C THR A 241 17.23 40.87 -19.75
N LEU A 242 17.38 39.68 -20.36
CA LEU A 242 17.74 39.53 -21.75
C LEU A 242 16.71 40.18 -22.68
N GLU A 243 15.42 40.02 -22.43
CA GLU A 243 14.35 40.67 -23.21
C GLU A 243 14.39 42.19 -23.09
N ASP A 244 14.60 42.73 -21.90
CA ASP A 244 14.72 44.17 -21.67
C ASP A 244 15.96 44.74 -22.38
N ASP A 245 17.06 44.04 -22.32
CA ASP A 245 18.30 44.46 -23.01
C ASP A 245 18.15 44.39 -24.54
N GLN A 246 17.46 43.36 -25.05
CA GLN A 246 17.15 43.30 -26.49
C GLN A 246 16.23 44.46 -26.91
N ARG A 247 15.22 44.82 -26.13
CA ARG A 247 14.34 45.98 -26.42
C ARG A 247 15.12 47.28 -26.42
N LYS A 248 15.99 47.53 -25.43
CA LYS A 248 16.87 48.70 -25.37
C LYS A 248 17.79 48.75 -26.56
N PHE A 249 18.40 47.60 -26.92
CA PHE A 249 19.27 47.51 -28.10
C PHE A 249 18.55 47.92 -29.39
N ILE A 250 17.36 47.36 -29.67
CA ILE A 250 16.55 47.71 -30.84
C ILE A 250 16.17 49.21 -30.82
N SER A 251 15.80 49.75 -29.65
CA SER A 251 15.47 51.16 -29.51
C SER A 251 16.66 52.08 -29.80
N ASN A 252 17.83 51.76 -29.25
CA ASN A 252 19.06 52.53 -29.46
C ASN A 252 19.50 52.49 -30.94
N VAL A 253 19.51 51.29 -31.53
CA VAL A 253 19.81 51.11 -32.97
C VAL A 253 18.85 51.91 -33.83
N SER A 254 17.57 51.87 -33.55
CA SER A 254 16.54 52.65 -34.28
C SER A 254 16.78 54.16 -34.19
N HIS A 255 17.17 54.63 -32.99
CA HIS A 255 17.53 56.05 -32.78
C HIS A 255 18.74 56.46 -33.58
N ASP A 256 19.81 55.66 -33.51
CA ASP A 256 21.11 55.92 -34.17
C ASP A 256 21.02 55.87 -35.71
N PHE A 257 20.06 55.14 -36.27
CA PHE A 257 19.71 55.20 -37.68
C PHE A 257 18.85 56.39 -38.06
N ARG A 258 17.89 56.76 -37.21
CA ARG A 258 16.93 57.81 -37.53
C ARG A 258 17.56 59.18 -37.65
N SER A 259 18.54 59.48 -36.79
CA SER A 259 19.22 60.80 -36.77
C SER A 259 19.92 61.10 -38.09
N PRO A 260 20.88 60.29 -38.61
CA PRO A 260 21.55 60.56 -39.88
C PRO A 260 20.62 60.52 -41.08
N LEU A 261 19.63 59.58 -41.09
CA LEU A 261 18.62 59.55 -42.16
C LEU A 261 17.78 60.81 -42.26
N THR A 262 17.39 61.37 -41.08
CA THR A 262 16.64 62.64 -41.03
C THR A 262 17.50 63.82 -41.54
N SER A 263 18.80 63.84 -41.21
CA SER A 263 19.74 64.87 -41.73
C SER A 263 19.92 64.76 -43.23
N ILE A 264 20.20 63.55 -43.74
CA ILE A 264 20.34 63.27 -45.18
C ILE A 264 19.07 63.72 -45.90
N LYS A 265 17.91 63.27 -45.49
CA LYS A 265 16.63 63.63 -46.12
C LYS A 265 16.41 65.14 -46.11
N GLY A 266 16.61 65.80 -44.94
CA GLY A 266 16.39 67.24 -44.82
C GLY A 266 17.31 68.07 -45.74
N TYR A 267 18.57 67.68 -45.86
CA TYR A 267 19.51 68.41 -46.77
C TYR A 267 19.18 68.15 -48.25
N VAL A 268 18.80 66.93 -48.64
CA VAL A 268 18.35 66.64 -49.97
C VAL A 268 17.11 67.41 -50.34
N GLU A 269 16.08 67.40 -49.41
CA GLU A 269 14.82 68.19 -49.63
C GLU A 269 15.10 69.69 -49.77
N ALA A 270 15.97 70.28 -48.90
CA ALA A 270 16.36 71.66 -48.95
C ALA A 270 17.15 72.05 -50.21
N MET A 271 17.89 71.11 -50.83
CA MET A 271 18.48 71.31 -52.14
C MET A 271 17.47 71.24 -53.29
N LEU A 272 16.50 70.41 -53.20
CA LEU A 272 15.43 70.19 -54.20
C LEU A 272 14.47 71.38 -54.26
N ASP A 273 14.13 71.98 -53.13
CA ASP A 273 13.22 73.12 -53.03
C ASP A 273 13.88 74.46 -53.19
N GLY A 274 15.23 74.47 -53.41
CA GLY A 274 16.05 75.71 -53.65
C GLY A 274 16.37 76.51 -52.38
N THR A 275 16.04 75.99 -51.16
CA THR A 275 16.44 76.65 -49.90
C THR A 275 17.93 76.66 -49.69
N ILE A 276 18.67 75.69 -50.22
CA ILE A 276 20.14 75.68 -50.27
C ILE A 276 20.59 76.21 -51.69
N PRO A 277 21.19 77.33 -51.72
CA PRO A 277 21.64 77.86 -53.00
C PRO A 277 22.82 77.04 -53.64
N PRO A 278 22.98 77.08 -54.94
CA PRO A 278 23.99 76.27 -55.68
C PRO A 278 25.39 76.36 -55.12
N GLU A 279 25.81 77.58 -54.68
CA GLU A 279 27.16 77.85 -54.16
C GLU A 279 27.43 77.14 -52.83
N MET A 280 26.40 76.70 -52.12
CA MET A 280 26.49 75.96 -50.82
C MET A 280 26.26 74.47 -50.96
N GLN A 281 25.82 73.96 -52.10
CA GLN A 281 25.42 72.56 -52.29
C GLN A 281 26.61 71.60 -52.01
N GLU A 282 27.81 71.93 -52.41
CA GLU A 282 28.99 71.11 -52.16
C GLU A 282 29.24 70.84 -50.67
N LYS A 283 29.04 71.88 -49.84
CA LYS A 283 29.14 71.73 -48.37
C LYS A 283 28.12 70.73 -47.80
N TYR A 284 26.89 70.83 -48.25
CA TYR A 284 25.81 69.94 -47.69
C TYR A 284 25.87 68.50 -48.29
N LEU A 285 26.32 68.36 -49.56
CA LEU A 285 26.67 67.06 -50.16
C LEU A 285 27.76 66.35 -49.40
N ASN A 286 28.79 67.04 -48.92
CA ASN A 286 29.86 66.47 -48.10
C ASN A 286 29.28 66.01 -46.73
N ILE A 287 28.29 66.69 -46.15
CA ILE A 287 27.60 66.26 -44.91
C ILE A 287 26.79 65.01 -45.20
N ILE A 288 26.09 64.90 -46.33
CA ILE A 288 25.33 63.70 -46.74
C ILE A 288 26.28 62.53 -46.90
N VAL A 289 27.39 62.69 -47.56
CA VAL A 289 28.39 61.62 -47.69
C VAL A 289 28.89 61.17 -46.32
N PHE A 290 29.26 62.13 -45.46
CA PHE A 290 29.69 61.81 -44.10
C PHE A 290 28.67 60.98 -43.32
N GLU A 291 27.37 61.38 -43.34
CA GLU A 291 26.30 60.67 -42.64
C GLU A 291 26.05 59.27 -43.30
N THR A 292 26.22 59.15 -44.61
CA THR A 292 26.12 57.86 -45.31
C THR A 292 27.24 56.91 -44.89
N ASP A 293 28.49 57.39 -44.81
CA ASP A 293 29.65 56.64 -44.34
C ASP A 293 29.45 56.21 -42.87
N ARG A 294 28.90 57.09 -42.05
CA ARG A 294 28.52 56.79 -40.64
C ARG A 294 27.52 55.66 -40.57
N LEU A 295 26.43 55.67 -41.39
CA LEU A 295 25.44 54.60 -41.48
C LEU A 295 26.07 53.27 -41.95
N SER A 296 27.00 53.33 -42.94
CA SER A 296 27.74 52.17 -43.44
C SER A 296 28.57 51.51 -42.33
N LYS A 297 29.28 52.30 -41.54
CA LYS A 297 30.04 51.80 -40.37
C LYS A 297 29.13 51.21 -39.29
N LEU A 298 27.97 51.85 -39.02
CA LEU A 298 27.00 51.32 -38.04
C LEU A 298 26.44 49.96 -38.46
N THR A 299 26.09 49.80 -39.76
CA THR A 299 25.63 48.52 -40.29
C THR A 299 26.71 47.43 -40.21
N GLN A 300 27.95 47.77 -40.52
CA GLN A 300 29.06 46.84 -40.43
C GLN A 300 29.29 46.37 -38.99
N SER A 301 29.27 47.29 -38.00
CA SER A 301 29.38 46.96 -36.57
C SER A 301 28.25 46.05 -36.09
N LEU A 302 27.02 46.28 -36.57
CA LEU A 302 25.86 45.42 -36.25
C LEU A 302 25.99 44.01 -36.86
N LEU A 303 26.55 43.90 -38.07
CA LEU A 303 26.79 42.60 -38.69
C LEU A 303 27.92 41.81 -38.00
N GLU A 304 28.93 42.52 -37.48
CA GLU A 304 29.98 41.88 -36.67
C GLU A 304 29.47 41.38 -35.34
N LEU A 305 28.58 42.12 -34.66
CA LEU A 305 27.92 41.68 -33.42
C LEU A 305 27.03 40.43 -33.61
N ASN A 306 26.47 40.23 -34.81
CA ASN A 306 25.62 39.09 -35.12
C ASN A 306 26.40 37.81 -35.51
N LYS A 307 27.75 37.86 -35.52
CA LYS A 307 28.62 36.71 -35.79
C LYS A 307 29.02 35.92 -34.53
N TYR A 308 28.72 36.47 -33.35
CA TYR A 308 28.94 35.84 -32.04
C TYR A 308 27.61 35.46 -31.37
#